data_b22c9088dfc4db3b1796215c6dac80b1
#
_entry.id   b22c9088dfc4db3b1796215c6dac80b1
#
_cell.length_a   1.000
_cell.length_b   1.000
_cell.length_c   1.000
_cell.angle_alpha   90.00
_cell.angle_beta   90.00
_cell.angle_gamma   90.00
#
_symmetry.space_group_name_H-M   'P 1'
#
loop_
_entity.id
_entity.type
_entity.pdbx_description
1 polymer ?
#
loop_
_entity_poly.entity_id
_entity_poly.type
_entity_poly.pdbx_seq_one_letter_code
_entity_poly.pdbx_strand_id
1 'polypeptide(L)'
;MSNYRAPSRRQNKVAEEIAHKAGIFLALYARAGGALITVTRAEIAPNLKNVTIFVSIIPKSREEEVLKNLKRLRTDFHDYLKDKTVLRDVPTVDFQPDFGEENRQRIDALTRK
;
A
#
# COMPACT_ATOMS: atom_id res chain seq x y z
N MET A 1 19.11 -18.08 10.24
CA MET A 1 17.78 -18.04 10.85
C MET A 1 17.08 -16.74 10.57
N SER A 2 15.85 -16.84 10.18
CA SER A 2 15.03 -15.66 9.92
C SER A 2 14.58 -15.03 11.24
N ASN A 3 14.74 -13.72 11.38
CA ASN A 3 14.19 -12.98 12.51
C ASN A 3 12.77 -12.51 12.27
N TYR A 4 12.13 -13.10 11.26
CA TYR A 4 10.77 -12.73 10.91
C TYR A 4 9.81 -13.07 12.06
N ARG A 5 9.00 -12.09 12.41
CA ARG A 5 7.86 -12.27 13.31
C ARG A 5 6.60 -11.92 12.57
N ALA A 6 5.60 -12.77 12.65
CA ALA A 6 4.30 -12.45 12.10
C ALA A 6 3.78 -11.17 12.73
N PRO A 7 3.08 -10.31 11.96
CA PRO A 7 2.46 -9.12 12.52
C PRO A 7 1.51 -9.46 13.66
N SER A 8 1.49 -8.64 14.69
CA SER A 8 0.54 -8.81 15.79
C SER A 8 -0.88 -8.52 15.30
N ARG A 9 -1.87 -8.95 16.08
CA ARG A 9 -3.28 -8.67 15.81
C ARG A 9 -3.52 -7.16 15.68
N ARG A 10 -2.89 -6.38 16.56
CA ARG A 10 -3.00 -4.92 16.52
C ARG A 10 -2.41 -4.34 15.25
N GLN A 11 -1.23 -4.82 14.83
CA GLN A 11 -0.60 -4.38 13.59
C GLN A 11 -1.49 -4.67 12.39
N ASN A 12 -2.04 -5.88 12.30
CA ASN A 12 -2.92 -6.25 11.20
C ASN A 12 -4.18 -5.38 11.16
N LYS A 13 -4.77 -5.12 12.31
CA LYS A 13 -5.98 -4.32 12.39
C LYS A 13 -5.74 -2.88 11.93
N VAL A 14 -4.63 -2.28 12.38
CA VAL A 14 -4.26 -0.93 11.96
C VAL A 14 -3.95 -0.90 10.46
N ALA A 15 -3.20 -1.88 9.96
CA ALA A 15 -2.87 -1.96 8.55
C ALA A 15 -4.11 -2.09 7.67
N GLU A 16 -5.08 -2.91 8.08
CA GLU A 16 -6.34 -3.07 7.35
C GLU A 16 -7.14 -1.77 7.31
N GLU A 17 -7.21 -1.06 8.42
CA GLU A 17 -7.89 0.23 8.47
C GLU A 17 -7.24 1.24 7.55
N ILE A 18 -5.90 1.31 7.57
CA ILE A 18 -5.16 2.22 6.71
C ILE A 18 -5.33 1.86 5.24
N ALA A 19 -5.28 0.57 4.89
CA ALA A 19 -5.49 0.12 3.52
C ALA A 19 -6.89 0.50 3.03
N HIS A 20 -7.91 0.32 3.85
CA HIS A 20 -9.27 0.70 3.51
C HIS A 20 -9.38 2.21 3.26
N LYS A 21 -8.82 3.01 4.14
CA LYS A 21 -8.81 4.47 3.97
C LYS A 21 -8.03 4.91 2.75
N ALA A 22 -6.93 4.21 2.44
CA ALA A 22 -6.14 4.49 1.24
C ALA A 22 -6.96 4.26 -0.03
N GLY A 23 -7.72 3.18 -0.08
CA GLY A 23 -8.59 2.92 -1.23
C GLY A 23 -9.58 4.05 -1.46
N ILE A 24 -10.21 4.52 -0.40
CA ILE A 24 -11.16 5.64 -0.47
C ILE A 24 -10.46 6.92 -0.91
N PHE A 25 -9.33 7.23 -0.28
CA PHE A 25 -8.56 8.44 -0.58
C PHE A 25 -8.11 8.48 -2.04
N LEU A 26 -7.57 7.38 -2.54
CA LEU A 26 -7.08 7.33 -3.92
C LEU A 26 -8.23 7.43 -4.92
N ALA A 27 -9.37 6.84 -4.61
CA ALA A 27 -10.55 6.98 -5.47
C ALA A 27 -11.02 8.44 -5.58
N LEU A 28 -10.85 9.20 -4.50
CA LEU A 28 -11.28 10.60 -4.46
C LEU A 28 -10.25 11.57 -5.03
N TYR A 29 -8.98 11.32 -4.80
CA TYR A 29 -7.94 12.34 -5.02
C TYR A 29 -6.86 11.96 -6.01
N ALA A 30 -6.66 10.68 -6.30
CA ALA A 30 -5.63 10.29 -7.25
C ALA A 30 -6.11 10.47 -8.68
N ARG A 31 -5.34 11.19 -9.47
CA ARG A 31 -5.61 11.36 -10.89
C ARG A 31 -4.78 10.34 -11.65
N ALA A 32 -5.43 9.33 -12.15
CA ALA A 32 -4.75 8.19 -12.77
C ALA A 32 -4.74 8.25 -14.31
N GLY A 33 -5.39 9.24 -14.90
CA GLY A 33 -5.39 9.41 -16.36
C GLY A 33 -5.92 8.19 -17.12
N GLY A 34 -6.96 7.55 -16.56
CA GLY A 34 -7.55 6.36 -17.15
C GLY A 34 -6.96 5.04 -16.62
N ALA A 35 -5.88 5.09 -15.82
CA ALA A 35 -5.36 3.89 -15.21
C ALA A 35 -6.23 3.47 -14.01
N LEU A 36 -6.27 2.18 -13.75
CA LEU A 36 -6.96 1.63 -12.58
C LEU A 36 -5.95 1.41 -11.46
N ILE A 37 -6.21 2.00 -10.31
CA ILE A 37 -5.38 1.84 -9.11
C ILE A 37 -6.16 1.03 -8.09
N THR A 38 -5.57 -0.05 -7.59
CA THR A 38 -6.16 -0.88 -6.54
C THR A 38 -5.20 -1.00 -5.38
N VAL A 39 -5.65 -0.69 -4.17
CA VAL A 39 -4.88 -0.97 -2.96
C VAL A 39 -5.00 -2.46 -2.68
N THR A 40 -3.88 -3.16 -2.69
CA THR A 40 -3.86 -4.62 -2.49
C THR A 40 -3.69 -5.00 -1.03
N ARG A 41 -2.83 -4.27 -0.31
CA ARG A 41 -2.58 -4.52 1.12
C ARG A 41 -1.77 -3.37 1.70
N ALA A 42 -1.64 -3.35 3.01
CA ALA A 42 -0.73 -2.46 3.70
C ALA A 42 0.09 -3.27 4.70
N GLU A 43 1.34 -2.87 4.89
CA GLU A 43 2.22 -3.44 5.88
C GLU A 43 2.68 -2.34 6.81
N ILE A 44 2.50 -2.54 8.11
CA ILE A 44 2.89 -1.56 9.11
C ILE A 44 4.09 -2.10 9.91
N ALA A 45 5.04 -1.21 10.19
CA ALA A 45 6.20 -1.58 11.00
C ALA A 45 5.77 -1.95 12.42
N PRO A 46 6.53 -2.84 13.10
CA PRO A 46 6.18 -3.24 14.47
C PRO A 46 6.03 -2.09 15.45
N ASN A 47 6.78 -1.00 15.25
CA ASN A 47 6.70 0.18 16.11
C ASN A 47 5.52 1.10 15.72
N LEU A 48 4.74 0.74 14.71
CA LEU A 48 3.59 1.49 14.18
C LEU A 48 3.95 2.89 13.64
N LYS A 49 5.21 3.14 13.33
CA LYS A 49 5.68 4.46 12.86
C LYS A 49 5.74 4.60 11.35
N ASN A 50 5.75 3.49 10.62
CA ASN A 50 5.83 3.50 9.17
C ASN A 50 4.85 2.50 8.58
N VAL A 51 4.16 2.90 7.54
CA VAL A 51 3.26 2.01 6.81
C VAL A 51 3.58 2.09 5.32
N THR A 52 3.60 0.93 4.67
CA THR A 52 3.73 0.83 3.22
C THR A 52 2.42 0.35 2.66
N ILE A 53 1.87 1.10 1.71
CA ILE A 53 0.62 0.76 1.04
C ILE A 53 0.99 0.23 -0.33
N PHE A 54 0.60 -1.02 -0.59
CA PHE A 54 0.89 -1.69 -1.86
C PHE A 54 -0.28 -1.51 -2.80
N VAL A 55 0.03 -1.16 -4.04
CA VAL A 55 -0.97 -0.87 -5.06
C VAL A 55 -0.69 -1.66 -6.33
N SER A 56 -1.77 -2.01 -7.03
CA SER A 56 -1.73 -2.54 -8.37
C SER A 56 -2.21 -1.46 -9.33
N ILE A 57 -1.49 -1.25 -10.41
CA ILE A 57 -1.81 -0.21 -11.41
C ILE A 57 -1.94 -0.87 -12.77
N ILE A 58 -3.08 -0.66 -13.43
CA ILE A 58 -3.37 -1.22 -14.75
C ILE A 58 -3.72 -0.07 -15.70
N PRO A 59 -3.14 0.01 -16.90
CA PRO A 59 -2.15 -0.90 -17.47
C PRO A 59 -0.76 -0.70 -16.86
N LYS A 60 0.05 -1.72 -16.90
CA LYS A 60 1.39 -1.70 -16.31
C LYS A 60 2.29 -0.61 -16.89
N SER A 61 2.08 -0.26 -18.15
CA SER A 61 2.81 0.81 -18.80
C SER A 61 2.63 2.18 -18.10
N ARG A 62 1.58 2.33 -17.31
CA ARG A 62 1.30 3.56 -16.57
C ARG A 62 1.81 3.52 -15.13
N GLU A 63 2.37 2.40 -14.69
CA GLU A 63 2.75 2.17 -13.29
C GLU A 63 3.73 3.22 -12.76
N GLU A 64 4.81 3.47 -13.50
CA GLU A 64 5.84 4.40 -13.05
C GLU A 64 5.30 5.81 -12.87
N GLU A 65 4.56 6.28 -13.86
CA GLU A 65 3.96 7.62 -13.83
C GLU A 65 2.96 7.77 -12.69
N VAL A 66 2.05 6.80 -12.56
CA VAL A 66 1.02 6.84 -11.54
C VAL A 66 1.64 6.72 -10.15
N LEU A 67 2.60 5.81 -9.97
CA LEU A 67 3.27 5.65 -8.67
C LEU A 67 3.97 6.94 -8.25
N LYS A 68 4.60 7.63 -9.19
CA LYS A 68 5.24 8.92 -8.92
C LYS A 68 4.22 9.93 -8.39
N ASN A 69 3.02 9.95 -8.97
CA ASN A 69 1.94 10.82 -8.50
C ASN A 69 1.47 10.42 -7.11
N LEU A 70 1.36 9.13 -6.84
CA LEU A 70 0.96 8.65 -5.50
C LEU A 70 1.98 9.07 -4.45
N LYS A 71 3.25 9.01 -4.77
CA LYS A 71 4.29 9.43 -3.83
C LYS A 71 4.20 10.91 -3.47
N ARG A 72 3.70 11.73 -4.37
CA ARG A 72 3.43 13.15 -4.07
C ARG A 72 2.26 13.34 -3.13
N LEU A 73 1.35 12.37 -3.09
CA LEU A 73 0.16 12.42 -2.23
C LEU A 73 0.39 11.87 -0.82
N ARG A 74 1.61 11.45 -0.49
CA ARG A 74 1.90 10.85 0.82
C ARG A 74 1.52 11.75 1.99
N THR A 75 1.92 13.00 1.93
CA THR A 75 1.63 13.96 2.99
C THR A 75 0.13 14.22 3.08
N ASP A 76 -0.54 14.38 1.95
CA ASP A 76 -1.98 14.59 1.92
C ASP A 76 -2.73 13.40 2.50
N PHE A 77 -2.28 12.18 2.20
CA PHE A 77 -2.90 10.99 2.76
C PHE A 77 -2.63 10.89 4.28
N HIS A 78 -1.42 11.25 4.71
CA HIS A 78 -1.10 11.31 6.13
C HIS A 78 -2.08 12.23 6.87
N ASP A 79 -2.31 13.42 6.32
CA ASP A 79 -3.25 14.38 6.89
C ASP A 79 -4.69 13.85 6.87
N TYR A 80 -5.05 13.16 5.80
CA TYR A 80 -6.35 12.52 5.67
C TYR A 80 -6.56 11.46 6.77
N LEU A 81 -5.54 10.64 7.04
CA LEU A 81 -5.60 9.64 8.11
C LEU A 81 -5.77 10.32 9.48
N LYS A 82 -5.05 11.39 9.70
CA LYS A 82 -5.13 12.14 10.95
C LYS A 82 -6.55 12.66 11.20
N ASP A 83 -7.22 13.06 10.14
CA ASP A 83 -8.57 13.62 10.21
C ASP A 83 -9.66 12.54 10.26
N LYS A 84 -9.44 11.41 9.58
CA LYS A 84 -10.48 10.39 9.36
C LYS A 84 -10.35 9.16 10.23
N THR A 85 -9.34 9.09 11.10
CA THR A 85 -9.17 7.95 12.00
C THR A 85 -8.98 8.42 13.42
N VAL A 86 -9.08 7.47 14.36
CA VAL A 86 -8.81 7.72 15.78
C VAL A 86 -7.39 7.33 16.16
N LEU A 87 -6.51 7.15 15.17
CA LEU A 87 -5.13 6.82 15.43
C LEU A 87 -4.45 7.95 16.20
N ARG A 88 -3.81 7.60 17.30
CA ARG A 88 -3.13 8.56 18.17
C ARG A 88 -1.94 9.18 17.44
N ASP A 89 -1.11 8.32 16.86
CA ASP A 89 0.04 8.72 16.08
C ASP A 89 -0.11 8.13 14.70
N VAL A 90 -0.22 8.99 13.68
CA VAL A 90 -0.36 8.54 12.31
C VAL A 90 1.01 8.14 11.77
N PRO A 91 1.16 6.92 11.23
CA PRO A 91 2.44 6.50 10.70
C PRO A 91 2.84 7.28 9.44
N THR A 92 4.14 7.33 9.19
CA THR A 92 4.66 7.83 7.92
C THR A 92 4.25 6.89 6.80
N VAL A 93 3.75 7.43 5.71
CA VAL A 93 3.17 6.65 4.61
C VAL A 93 4.11 6.56 3.42
N ASP A 94 4.21 5.39 2.81
CA ASP A 94 4.82 5.22 1.49
C ASP A 94 3.89 4.36 0.62
N PHE A 95 3.94 4.57 -0.68
CA PHE A 95 3.22 3.78 -1.67
C PHE A 95 4.23 2.99 -2.50
N GLN A 96 3.99 1.70 -2.68
CA GLN A 96 4.83 0.82 -3.46
C GLN A 96 3.98 -0.05 -4.38
N PRO A 97 4.51 -0.45 -5.53
CA PRO A 97 3.80 -1.42 -6.37
C PRO A 97 3.82 -2.79 -5.72
N ASP A 98 2.73 -3.53 -5.90
CA ASP A 98 2.64 -4.89 -5.37
C ASP A 98 3.04 -5.89 -6.46
N PHE A 99 4.22 -6.46 -6.32
CA PHE A 99 4.75 -7.47 -7.23
C PHE A 99 4.52 -8.90 -6.75
N GLY A 100 3.76 -9.08 -5.66
CA GLY A 100 3.55 -10.39 -5.07
C GLY A 100 2.97 -11.40 -6.06
N GLU A 101 1.96 -10.99 -6.81
CA GLU A 101 1.31 -11.86 -7.79
C GLU A 101 2.25 -12.22 -8.94
N GLU A 102 2.96 -11.24 -9.49
CA GLU A 102 3.93 -11.46 -10.56
C GLU A 102 5.06 -12.38 -10.12
N ASN A 103 5.61 -12.14 -8.93
CA ASN A 103 6.67 -12.95 -8.39
C ASN A 103 6.22 -14.38 -8.17
N ARG A 104 5.00 -14.56 -7.70
CA ARG A 104 4.41 -15.89 -7.49
C ARG A 104 4.26 -16.64 -8.81
N GLN A 105 3.75 -15.98 -9.84
CA GLN A 105 3.59 -16.56 -11.16
C GLN A 105 4.95 -16.94 -11.76
N ARG A 106 5.95 -16.09 -11.58
CA ARG A 106 7.30 -16.36 -12.07
C ARG A 106 7.91 -17.58 -11.40
N ILE A 107 7.76 -17.70 -10.10
CA ILE A 107 8.25 -18.86 -9.33
C ILE A 107 7.56 -20.12 -9.80
N ASP A 108 6.25 -20.10 -9.98
CA ASP A 108 5.48 -21.24 -10.48
C ASP A 108 5.96 -21.68 -11.86
N ALA A 109 6.21 -20.73 -12.75
CA ALA A 109 6.71 -21.02 -14.08
C ALA A 109 8.10 -21.68 -14.04
N LEU A 110 8.96 -21.27 -13.11
CA LEU A 110 10.29 -21.83 -12.95
C LEU A 110 10.27 -23.23 -12.34
N THR A 111 9.27 -23.54 -11.53
CA THR A 111 9.17 -24.84 -10.84
C THR A 111 8.39 -25.89 -11.60
N ARG A 112 7.67 -25.51 -12.62
CA ARG A 112 6.84 -26.42 -13.44
C ARG A 112 7.61 -27.12 -14.55
N LYS A 113 8.79 -27.50 -14.36
CA LYS A 113 9.54 -28.21 -15.39
C LYS A 113 9.40 -29.71 -15.25
#